data_7f2eed68c103336c36c4524e65ef93ad
#
_entry.id   7f2eed68c103336c36c4524e65ef93ad
#
_cell.length_a   1.000
_cell.length_b   1.000
_cell.length_c   1.000
_cell.angle_alpha   90.00
_cell.angle_beta   90.00
_cell.angle_gamma   90.00
#
_symmetry.space_group_name_H-M   'P 1'
#
loop_
_entity.id
_entity.type
_entity.pdbx_description
1 polymer ?
#
loop_
_entity_poly.entity_id
_entity_poly.type
_entity_poly.pdbx_seq_one_letter_code
_entity_poly.pdbx_strand_id
1 'polypeptide(L)'
;GESHLHDGRVCQDSSASFSDECGTVAVVSDGHGGCDYVRSQIGSAMACEAAVKNIRRLFENISPEAFLAEPDMMLIQLEAAIINDWNESVRSHYEANPFTEEELDCVSEKAGASYRSGHRIERAYGATLIAAAVTRDYWFGIQIGDGKCAAFDEAGICTQPIPWDEKCFLNKTTSICGSDALRDFRHFYSEK
;
A
#
# COMPACT_ATOMS: atom_id res chain seq x y z
N GLY A 1 -4.42 15.27 8.06
CA GLY A 1 -3.79 16.47 8.62
C GLY A 1 -4.72 17.17 9.62
N GLU A 2 -4.25 18.19 10.34
CA GLU A 2 -5.03 18.92 11.35
C GLU A 2 -6.37 19.47 10.84
N SER A 3 -6.45 19.85 9.56
CA SER A 3 -7.70 20.31 8.92
C SER A 3 -8.80 19.23 8.90
N HIS A 4 -8.45 17.96 8.77
CA HIS A 4 -9.42 16.86 8.75
C HIS A 4 -9.97 16.56 10.14
N LEU A 5 -9.16 16.74 11.20
CA LEU A 5 -9.61 16.59 12.58
C LEU A 5 -10.64 17.66 12.98
N HIS A 6 -10.48 18.89 12.49
CA HIS A 6 -11.43 19.98 12.72
C HIS A 6 -12.80 19.75 12.07
N ASP A 7 -12.83 19.04 10.91
CA ASP A 7 -14.05 18.76 10.16
C ASP A 7 -14.76 17.46 10.60
N GLY A 8 -14.27 16.78 11.64
CA GLY A 8 -14.82 15.50 12.12
C GLY A 8 -14.68 14.35 11.12
N ARG A 9 -13.78 14.48 10.13
CA ARG A 9 -13.53 13.42 9.13
C ARG A 9 -12.66 12.32 9.73
N VAL A 10 -12.98 11.08 9.39
CA VAL A 10 -12.18 9.91 9.76
C VAL A 10 -10.80 10.03 9.10
N CYS A 11 -9.72 9.74 9.86
CA CYS A 11 -8.38 9.61 9.29
C CYS A 11 -8.34 8.43 8.31
N GLN A 12 -7.91 8.68 7.09
CA GLN A 12 -7.83 7.66 6.05
C GLN A 12 -6.43 7.05 5.95
N ASP A 13 -5.46 7.60 6.69
CA ASP A 13 -4.08 7.11 6.73
C ASP A 13 -3.95 5.97 7.73
N SER A 14 -3.06 5.03 7.42
CA SER A 14 -2.72 3.90 8.28
C SER A 14 -1.22 3.67 8.30
N SER A 15 -0.74 3.07 9.38
CA SER A 15 0.64 2.63 9.50
C SER A 15 0.74 1.33 10.28
N ALA A 16 1.75 0.54 9.98
CA ALA A 16 2.10 -0.65 10.73
C ALA A 16 3.61 -0.84 10.75
N SER A 17 4.10 -1.56 11.75
CA SER A 17 5.51 -1.92 11.85
C SER A 17 5.69 -3.20 12.62
N PHE A 18 6.80 -3.88 12.41
CA PHE A 18 7.31 -4.90 13.31
C PHE A 18 8.83 -4.88 13.34
N SER A 19 9.40 -5.48 14.40
CA SER A 19 10.84 -5.71 14.52
C SER A 19 11.04 -7.01 15.27
N ASP A 20 11.87 -7.88 14.72
CA ASP A 20 12.29 -9.15 15.31
C ASP A 20 13.75 -9.47 14.95
N GLU A 21 14.20 -10.70 15.19
CA GLU A 21 15.57 -11.14 14.88
C GLU A 21 15.89 -11.18 13.38
N CYS A 22 14.87 -11.28 12.52
CA CYS A 22 15.02 -11.32 11.07
C CYS A 22 15.17 -9.93 10.47
N GLY A 23 14.49 -8.93 11.05
CA GLY A 23 14.56 -7.57 10.53
C GLY A 23 13.54 -6.60 11.14
N THR A 24 13.55 -5.41 10.61
CA THR A 24 12.62 -4.33 10.97
C THR A 24 11.86 -3.85 9.75
N VAL A 25 10.57 -3.64 9.90
CA VAL A 25 9.67 -3.17 8.83
C VAL A 25 8.85 -1.99 9.32
N ALA A 26 8.74 -1.00 8.47
CA ALA A 26 7.81 0.12 8.64
C ALA A 26 6.96 0.26 7.37
N VAL A 27 5.66 0.44 7.55
CA VAL A 27 4.68 0.55 6.48
C VAL A 27 3.77 1.75 6.74
N VAL A 28 3.49 2.50 5.69
CA VAL A 28 2.50 3.59 5.69
C VAL A 28 1.62 3.47 4.46
N SER A 29 0.37 3.87 4.60
CA SER A 29 -0.63 3.85 3.54
C SER A 29 -1.56 5.04 3.69
N ASP A 30 -1.75 5.81 2.62
CA ASP A 30 -2.68 6.94 2.53
C ASP A 30 -3.93 6.48 1.77
N GLY A 31 -5.07 6.53 2.43
CA GLY A 31 -6.37 6.24 1.84
C GLY A 31 -6.90 7.41 1.03
N HIS A 32 -7.36 7.14 -0.20
CA HIS A 32 -7.79 8.21 -1.10
C HIS A 32 -8.96 9.04 -0.55
N GLY A 33 -8.84 10.37 -0.62
CA GLY A 33 -9.82 11.33 -0.11
C GLY A 33 -10.99 11.67 -1.03
N GLY A 34 -11.06 11.11 -2.23
CA GLY A 34 -12.15 11.39 -3.18
C GLY A 34 -13.46 10.71 -2.78
N CYS A 35 -14.60 11.29 -3.18
CA CYS A 35 -15.93 10.80 -2.78
C CYS A 35 -16.19 9.33 -3.15
N ASP A 36 -15.58 8.80 -4.22
CA ASP A 36 -15.73 7.40 -4.63
C ASP A 36 -15.01 6.38 -3.72
N TYR A 37 -14.17 6.86 -2.80
CA TYR A 37 -13.32 6.02 -1.93
C TYR A 37 -13.87 5.97 -0.50
N VAL A 38 -15.15 5.60 -0.37
CA VAL A 38 -15.92 5.67 0.90
C VAL A 38 -15.40 4.78 2.02
N ARG A 39 -14.51 3.84 1.72
CA ARG A 39 -13.89 2.90 2.68
C ARG A 39 -12.36 2.91 2.60
N SER A 40 -11.76 4.00 2.14
CA SER A 40 -10.31 4.09 2.00
C SER A 40 -9.55 3.97 3.32
N GLN A 41 -10.14 4.38 4.45
CA GLN A 41 -9.57 4.17 5.78
C GLN A 41 -9.45 2.67 6.15
N ILE A 42 -10.37 1.84 5.66
CA ILE A 42 -10.30 0.38 5.82
C ILE A 42 -9.27 -0.19 4.85
N GLY A 43 -9.28 0.32 3.61
CA GLY A 43 -8.36 -0.12 2.57
C GLY A 43 -6.90 0.16 2.90
N SER A 44 -6.57 1.31 3.47
CA SER A 44 -5.22 1.66 3.92
C SER A 44 -4.74 0.77 5.08
N ALA A 45 -5.62 0.46 6.04
CA ALA A 45 -5.30 -0.46 7.12
C ALA A 45 -5.01 -1.88 6.59
N MET A 46 -5.86 -2.38 5.69
CA MET A 46 -5.68 -3.68 5.03
C MET A 46 -4.38 -3.72 4.19
N ALA A 47 -4.00 -2.61 3.54
CA ALA A 47 -2.74 -2.54 2.79
C ALA A 47 -1.52 -2.66 3.71
N CYS A 48 -1.54 -1.99 4.86
CA CYS A 48 -0.50 -2.13 5.87
C CYS A 48 -0.41 -3.56 6.42
N GLU A 49 -1.54 -4.19 6.74
CA GLU A 49 -1.60 -5.57 7.24
C GLU A 49 -1.08 -6.57 6.21
N ALA A 50 -1.49 -6.44 4.95
CA ALA A 50 -1.03 -7.29 3.86
C ALA A 50 0.49 -7.15 3.65
N ALA A 51 1.02 -5.93 3.69
CA ALA A 51 2.46 -5.68 3.55
C ALA A 51 3.26 -6.32 4.70
N VAL A 52 2.88 -6.06 5.95
CA VAL A 52 3.54 -6.64 7.12
C VAL A 52 3.53 -8.17 7.08
N LYS A 53 2.38 -8.78 6.79
CA LYS A 53 2.20 -10.23 6.68
C LYS A 53 3.14 -10.84 5.64
N ASN A 54 3.19 -10.27 4.44
CA ASN A 54 3.96 -10.83 3.34
C ASN A 54 5.47 -10.56 3.48
N ILE A 55 5.89 -9.41 4.02
CA ILE A 55 7.31 -9.15 4.30
C ILE A 55 7.81 -10.08 5.41
N ARG A 56 7.02 -10.32 6.46
CA ARG A 56 7.39 -11.31 7.50
C ARG A 56 7.56 -12.70 6.90
N ARG A 57 6.64 -13.14 6.04
CA ARG A 57 6.75 -14.42 5.33
C ARG A 57 7.99 -14.50 4.43
N LEU A 58 8.37 -13.40 3.78
CA LEU A 58 9.61 -13.32 3.01
C LEU A 58 10.81 -13.59 3.92
N PHE A 59 10.90 -12.92 5.06
CA PHE A 59 11.99 -13.10 6.02
C PHE A 59 12.06 -14.52 6.60
N GLU A 60 10.91 -15.13 6.89
CA GLU A 60 10.83 -16.48 7.46
C GLU A 60 11.21 -17.59 6.47
N ASN A 61 10.97 -17.39 5.17
CA ASN A 61 11.05 -18.46 4.17
C ASN A 61 12.19 -18.30 3.16
N ILE A 62 12.78 -17.12 3.03
CA ILE A 62 13.80 -16.81 2.02
C ILE A 62 15.09 -16.41 2.73
N SER A 63 16.18 -17.14 2.47
CA SER A 63 17.48 -16.75 3.01
C SER A 63 18.02 -15.47 2.38
N PRO A 64 18.89 -14.70 3.06
CA PRO A 64 19.51 -13.51 2.49
C PRO A 64 20.20 -13.77 1.15
N GLU A 65 20.90 -14.88 1.02
CA GLU A 65 21.60 -15.26 -0.23
C GLU A 65 20.61 -15.51 -1.36
N ALA A 66 19.48 -16.18 -1.08
CA ALA A 66 18.44 -16.44 -2.07
C ALA A 66 17.75 -15.15 -2.51
N PHE A 67 17.50 -14.23 -1.57
CA PHE A 67 16.97 -12.90 -1.89
C PHE A 67 17.95 -12.11 -2.78
N LEU A 68 19.23 -12.04 -2.39
CA LEU A 68 20.23 -11.26 -3.11
C LEU A 68 20.63 -11.86 -4.48
N ALA A 69 20.33 -13.13 -4.71
CA ALA A 69 20.54 -13.75 -6.03
C ALA A 69 19.60 -13.19 -7.10
N GLU A 70 18.32 -12.91 -6.75
CA GLU A 70 17.30 -12.44 -7.70
C GLU A 70 16.34 -11.43 -7.03
N PRO A 71 16.85 -10.29 -6.53
CA PRO A 71 16.09 -9.39 -5.68
C PRO A 71 14.88 -8.76 -6.38
N ASP A 72 15.00 -8.36 -7.65
CA ASP A 72 13.88 -7.79 -8.41
C ASP A 72 12.73 -8.80 -8.56
N MET A 73 13.05 -10.07 -8.84
CA MET A 73 12.03 -11.11 -8.94
C MET A 73 11.35 -11.35 -7.59
N MET A 74 12.12 -11.39 -6.49
CA MET A 74 11.57 -11.55 -5.15
C MET A 74 10.66 -10.39 -4.76
N LEU A 75 11.02 -9.15 -5.10
CA LEU A 75 10.21 -7.98 -4.81
C LEU A 75 8.95 -7.93 -5.66
N ILE A 76 8.99 -8.28 -6.94
CA ILE A 76 7.80 -8.40 -7.78
C ILE A 76 6.83 -9.47 -7.24
N GLN A 77 7.35 -10.61 -6.77
CA GLN A 77 6.52 -11.65 -6.15
C GLN A 77 5.90 -11.16 -4.83
N LEU A 78 6.65 -10.43 -4.03
CA LEU A 78 6.16 -9.80 -2.80
C LEU A 78 5.03 -8.82 -3.08
N GLU A 79 5.21 -7.92 -4.05
CA GLU A 79 4.21 -6.94 -4.48
C GLU A 79 2.93 -7.63 -4.97
N ALA A 80 3.06 -8.68 -5.77
CA ALA A 80 1.93 -9.48 -6.23
C ALA A 80 1.19 -10.16 -5.05
N ALA A 81 1.92 -10.70 -4.08
CA ALA A 81 1.33 -11.32 -2.89
C ALA A 81 0.58 -10.30 -2.01
N ILE A 82 1.13 -9.10 -1.85
CA ILE A 82 0.48 -7.99 -1.13
C ILE A 82 -0.82 -7.59 -1.81
N ILE A 83 -0.82 -7.40 -3.13
CA ILE A 83 -2.03 -7.06 -3.90
C ILE A 83 -3.10 -8.16 -3.76
N ASN A 84 -2.70 -9.43 -3.85
CA ASN A 84 -3.63 -10.55 -3.73
C ASN A 84 -4.25 -10.63 -2.33
N ASP A 85 -3.45 -10.55 -1.27
CA ASP A 85 -3.93 -10.57 0.11
C ASP A 85 -4.84 -9.35 0.41
N TRP A 86 -4.49 -8.18 -0.10
CA TRP A 86 -5.32 -6.97 0.02
C TRP A 86 -6.67 -7.15 -0.67
N ASN A 87 -6.69 -7.63 -1.92
CA ASN A 87 -7.93 -7.88 -2.68
C ASN A 87 -8.82 -8.91 -1.98
N GLU A 88 -8.24 -9.97 -1.41
CA GLU A 88 -8.98 -10.98 -0.65
C GLU A 88 -9.60 -10.38 0.61
N SER A 89 -8.86 -9.56 1.35
CA SER A 89 -9.33 -8.86 2.54
C SER A 89 -10.49 -7.90 2.20
N VAL A 90 -10.36 -7.13 1.12
CA VAL A 90 -11.41 -6.22 0.65
C VAL A 90 -12.68 -6.98 0.29
N ARG A 91 -12.57 -8.07 -0.45
CA ARG A 91 -13.73 -8.90 -0.84
C ARG A 91 -14.41 -9.51 0.38
N SER A 92 -13.63 -10.10 1.28
CA SER A 92 -14.17 -10.69 2.51
C SER A 92 -14.87 -9.64 3.38
N HIS A 93 -14.30 -8.44 3.48
CA HIS A 93 -14.93 -7.34 4.21
C HIS A 93 -16.23 -6.89 3.54
N TYR A 94 -16.24 -6.74 2.22
CA TYR A 94 -17.43 -6.33 1.47
C TYR A 94 -18.56 -7.38 1.58
N GLU A 95 -18.24 -8.68 1.49
CA GLU A 95 -19.21 -9.76 1.63
C GLU A 95 -19.85 -9.75 3.03
N ALA A 96 -19.07 -9.50 4.08
CA ALA A 96 -19.57 -9.38 5.46
C ALA A 96 -20.29 -8.04 5.73
N ASN A 97 -19.93 -6.98 5.00
CA ASN A 97 -20.44 -5.63 5.17
C ASN A 97 -20.74 -5.01 3.80
N PRO A 98 -21.84 -5.35 3.12
CA PRO A 98 -22.24 -4.71 1.87
C PRO A 98 -22.34 -3.19 2.01
N PHE A 99 -22.20 -2.44 0.90
CA PHE A 99 -22.37 -0.99 0.94
C PHE A 99 -23.75 -0.61 1.43
N THR A 100 -23.82 0.39 2.30
CA THR A 100 -25.10 1.00 2.72
C THR A 100 -25.58 1.99 1.67
N GLU A 101 -26.89 2.31 1.69
CA GLU A 101 -27.42 3.36 0.80
C GLU A 101 -26.79 4.73 1.09
N GLU A 102 -26.46 5.03 2.36
CA GLU A 102 -25.77 6.26 2.76
C GLU A 102 -24.39 6.38 2.12
N GLU A 103 -23.61 5.28 2.09
CA GLU A 103 -22.33 5.25 1.39
C GLU A 103 -22.50 5.42 -0.12
N LEU A 104 -23.53 4.78 -0.71
CA LEU A 104 -23.80 4.83 -2.14
C LEU A 104 -24.33 6.18 -2.62
N ASP A 105 -24.98 6.94 -1.74
CA ASP A 105 -25.45 8.31 -2.02
C ASP A 105 -24.30 9.34 -1.96
N CYS A 106 -23.20 9.01 -1.28
CA CYS A 106 -22.03 9.88 -1.20
C CYS A 106 -21.08 9.79 -2.41
N VAL A 107 -21.19 8.74 -3.24
CA VAL A 107 -20.29 8.51 -4.37
C VAL A 107 -20.83 9.11 -5.67
N SER A 108 -19.97 9.23 -6.70
CA SER A 108 -20.42 9.62 -8.02
C SER A 108 -21.42 8.60 -8.59
N GLU A 109 -22.34 9.06 -9.45
CA GLU A 109 -23.35 8.20 -10.09
C GLU A 109 -22.72 6.96 -10.78
N LYS A 110 -21.58 7.17 -11.46
CA LYS A 110 -20.84 6.09 -12.12
C LYS A 110 -20.28 5.06 -11.12
N ALA A 111 -19.71 5.50 -10.01
CA ALA A 111 -19.20 4.61 -8.97
C ALA A 111 -20.35 3.89 -8.28
N GLY A 112 -21.43 4.59 -7.92
CA GLY A 112 -22.60 4.01 -7.30
C GLY A 112 -23.26 2.91 -8.14
N ALA A 113 -23.41 3.12 -9.45
CA ALA A 113 -23.91 2.09 -10.36
C ALA A 113 -22.98 0.85 -10.40
N SER A 114 -21.66 1.06 -10.39
CA SER A 114 -20.67 -0.02 -10.35
C SER A 114 -20.75 -0.79 -9.04
N TYR A 115 -20.80 -0.10 -7.91
CA TYR A 115 -20.82 -0.71 -6.58
C TYR A 115 -22.12 -1.49 -6.31
N ARG A 116 -23.29 -0.95 -6.72
CA ARG A 116 -24.57 -1.68 -6.64
C ARG A 116 -24.60 -2.97 -7.46
N SER A 117 -23.84 -3.03 -8.54
CA SER A 117 -23.69 -4.24 -9.35
C SER A 117 -22.58 -5.19 -8.89
N GLY A 118 -21.88 -4.87 -7.79
CA GLY A 118 -20.76 -5.65 -7.27
C GLY A 118 -19.48 -5.56 -8.12
N HIS A 119 -19.40 -4.56 -9.03
CA HIS A 119 -18.23 -4.36 -9.86
C HIS A 119 -17.28 -3.33 -9.28
N ARG A 120 -15.97 -3.62 -9.37
CA ARG A 120 -14.89 -2.71 -8.94
C ARG A 120 -15.03 -2.22 -7.49
N ILE A 121 -15.51 -3.09 -6.63
CA ILE A 121 -15.68 -2.78 -5.19
C ILE A 121 -14.37 -2.35 -4.55
N GLU A 122 -13.25 -2.87 -5.04
CA GLU A 122 -11.89 -2.56 -4.57
C GLU A 122 -11.61 -1.06 -4.66
N ARG A 123 -12.22 -0.36 -5.61
CA ARG A 123 -12.05 1.09 -5.75
C ARG A 123 -12.49 1.86 -4.51
N ALA A 124 -13.57 1.44 -3.85
CA ALA A 124 -14.06 2.10 -2.63
C ALA A 124 -13.04 2.09 -1.49
N TYR A 125 -12.08 1.14 -1.52
CA TYR A 125 -11.01 0.92 -0.54
C TYR A 125 -9.65 1.46 -1.00
N GLY A 126 -9.60 2.21 -2.10
CA GLY A 126 -8.35 2.63 -2.73
C GLY A 126 -7.39 3.36 -1.80
N ALA A 127 -6.12 2.97 -1.86
CA ALA A 127 -5.04 3.53 -1.05
C ALA A 127 -3.69 3.45 -1.76
N THR A 128 -2.72 4.21 -1.29
CA THR A 128 -1.31 4.09 -1.60
C THR A 128 -0.63 3.08 -0.67
N LEU A 129 0.63 2.76 -0.90
CA LEU A 129 1.44 1.96 0.02
C LEU A 129 2.91 2.33 -0.11
N ILE A 130 3.60 2.49 1.01
CA ILE A 130 5.06 2.50 1.09
C ILE A 130 5.46 1.54 2.22
N ALA A 131 6.37 0.62 1.95
CA ALA A 131 7.00 -0.19 2.96
C ALA A 131 8.52 -0.13 2.83
N ALA A 132 9.20 -0.02 3.95
CA ALA A 132 10.65 -0.15 4.06
C ALA A 132 10.99 -1.29 5.01
N ALA A 133 11.92 -2.14 4.60
CA ALA A 133 12.34 -3.32 5.31
C ALA A 133 13.86 -3.40 5.40
N VAL A 134 14.38 -3.64 6.59
CA VAL A 134 15.82 -3.64 6.90
C VAL A 134 16.17 -4.92 7.62
N THR A 135 17.07 -5.72 7.05
CA THR A 135 17.67 -6.91 7.67
C THR A 135 19.12 -6.64 8.07
N ARG A 136 19.86 -7.67 8.50
CA ARG A 136 21.29 -7.57 8.73
C ARG A 136 22.07 -7.37 7.42
N ASP A 137 21.64 -8.02 6.33
CA ASP A 137 22.42 -8.22 5.11
C ASP A 137 22.00 -7.29 3.98
N TYR A 138 20.71 -6.85 3.99
CA TYR A 138 20.14 -5.98 2.96
C TYR A 138 19.00 -5.13 3.51
N TRP A 139 18.60 -4.16 2.73
CA TRP A 139 17.36 -3.43 2.92
C TRP A 139 16.67 -3.20 1.58
N PHE A 140 15.36 -3.03 1.62
CA PHE A 140 14.58 -2.68 0.44
C PHE A 140 13.41 -1.76 0.79
N GLY A 141 12.91 -1.09 -0.23
CA GLY A 141 11.67 -0.33 -0.18
C GLY A 141 10.78 -0.70 -1.35
N ILE A 142 9.48 -0.77 -1.12
CA ILE A 142 8.44 -0.92 -2.14
C ILE A 142 7.44 0.21 -2.03
N GLN A 143 6.87 0.65 -3.15
CA GLN A 143 5.96 1.79 -3.18
C GLN A 143 4.96 1.71 -4.33
N ILE A 144 3.71 2.07 -4.05
CA ILE A 144 2.70 2.45 -5.02
C ILE A 144 2.03 3.73 -4.54
N GLY A 145 1.86 4.71 -5.42
CA GLY A 145 1.33 6.03 -5.08
C GLY A 145 2.37 7.15 -5.17
N ASP A 146 2.00 8.33 -4.70
CA ASP A 146 2.75 9.59 -4.81
C ASP A 146 3.54 9.96 -3.55
N GLY A 147 3.59 9.09 -2.56
CA GLY A 147 4.43 9.23 -1.38
C GLY A 147 5.92 9.19 -1.73
N LYS A 148 6.78 9.41 -0.74
CA LYS A 148 8.24 9.41 -0.91
C LYS A 148 8.92 8.64 0.21
N CYS A 149 9.80 7.72 -0.17
CA CYS A 149 10.74 7.08 0.73
C CYS A 149 12.07 7.84 0.69
N ALA A 150 12.55 8.30 1.83
CA ALA A 150 13.84 8.98 1.95
C ALA A 150 14.79 8.13 2.81
N ALA A 151 16.02 7.98 2.35
CA ALA A 151 17.10 7.34 3.08
C ALA A 151 18.21 8.36 3.37
N PHE A 152 18.78 8.29 4.57
CA PHE A 152 19.90 9.11 4.99
C PHE A 152 21.09 8.21 5.26
N ASP A 153 22.26 8.58 4.73
CA ASP A 153 23.52 7.92 5.06
C ASP A 153 24.13 8.46 6.36
N GLU A 154 25.27 7.88 6.77
CA GLU A 154 25.99 8.32 7.99
C GLU A 154 26.47 9.78 7.92
N ALA A 155 26.66 10.33 6.73
CA ALA A 155 27.02 11.74 6.52
C ALA A 155 25.80 12.67 6.51
N GLY A 156 24.59 12.11 6.65
CA GLY A 156 23.32 12.85 6.63
C GLY A 156 22.84 13.23 5.22
N ILE A 157 23.42 12.61 4.17
CA ILE A 157 22.99 12.86 2.79
C ILE A 157 21.67 12.13 2.54
N CYS A 158 20.66 12.90 2.12
CA CYS A 158 19.34 12.39 1.81
C CYS A 158 19.27 11.90 0.36
N THR A 159 18.76 10.69 0.17
CA THR A 159 18.43 10.12 -1.14
C THR A 159 16.97 9.66 -1.19
N GLN A 160 16.40 9.59 -2.38
CA GLN A 160 15.10 8.96 -2.63
C GLN A 160 15.36 7.70 -3.48
N PRO A 161 15.53 6.54 -2.84
CA PRO A 161 16.01 5.34 -3.53
C PRO A 161 14.96 4.76 -4.49
N ILE A 162 13.66 4.88 -4.16
CA ILE A 162 12.59 4.39 -5.03
C ILE A 162 12.35 5.42 -6.14
N PRO A 163 12.37 5.02 -7.42
CA PRO A 163 12.14 5.94 -8.54
C PRO A 163 10.78 6.63 -8.46
N TRP A 164 10.73 7.89 -8.88
CA TRP A 164 9.46 8.62 -8.98
C TRP A 164 8.52 7.99 -10.01
N ASP A 165 7.22 8.01 -9.73
CA ASP A 165 6.20 7.57 -10.67
C ASP A 165 5.67 8.76 -11.49
N GLU A 166 6.01 8.79 -12.76
CA GLU A 166 5.55 9.83 -13.68
C GLU A 166 4.03 9.84 -13.91
N LYS A 167 3.33 8.75 -13.55
CA LYS A 167 1.87 8.68 -13.57
C LYS A 167 1.24 9.48 -12.42
N CYS A 168 2.01 9.73 -11.36
CA CYS A 168 1.60 10.57 -10.24
C CYS A 168 1.86 12.04 -10.57
N PHE A 169 0.83 12.75 -11.01
CA PHE A 169 0.92 14.16 -11.37
C PHE A 169 -0.33 14.91 -10.91
N LEU A 170 -0.14 16.05 -10.24
CA LEU A 170 -1.22 16.84 -9.61
C LEU A 170 -2.04 15.96 -8.64
N ASN A 171 -3.33 15.78 -8.94
CA ASN A 171 -4.27 14.99 -8.14
C ASN A 171 -4.40 13.54 -8.65
N LYS A 172 -3.51 13.09 -9.52
CA LYS A 172 -3.47 11.69 -9.98
C LYS A 172 -2.41 10.94 -9.20
N THR A 173 -2.79 9.82 -8.65
CA THR A 173 -1.89 8.87 -8.00
C THR A 173 -2.17 7.45 -8.47
N THR A 174 -1.15 6.61 -8.50
CA THR A 174 -1.31 5.16 -8.63
C THR A 174 -1.81 4.57 -7.31
N SER A 175 -2.46 3.43 -7.36
CA SER A 175 -3.18 2.88 -6.22
C SER A 175 -3.19 1.37 -6.24
N ILE A 176 -3.18 0.76 -5.04
CA ILE A 176 -3.29 -0.70 -4.90
C ILE A 176 -4.61 -1.25 -5.47
N CYS A 177 -5.67 -0.43 -5.56
CA CYS A 177 -6.95 -0.79 -6.19
C CYS A 177 -6.93 -0.67 -7.73
N GLY A 178 -5.82 -0.25 -8.33
CA GLY A 178 -5.67 -0.07 -9.77
C GLY A 178 -5.62 -1.41 -10.51
N SER A 179 -6.16 -1.45 -11.74
CA SER A 179 -6.06 -2.65 -12.61
C SER A 179 -4.62 -3.00 -12.98
N ASP A 180 -3.73 -2.02 -12.96
CA ASP A 180 -2.31 -2.15 -13.28
C ASP A 180 -1.41 -2.06 -12.05
N ALA A 181 -1.95 -2.26 -10.83
CA ALA A 181 -1.26 -2.07 -9.58
C ALA A 181 0.14 -2.73 -9.54
N LEU A 182 0.26 -3.98 -10.03
CA LEU A 182 1.57 -4.66 -10.07
C LEU A 182 2.59 -3.96 -10.98
N ARG A 183 2.14 -3.33 -12.07
CA ARG A 183 3.01 -2.56 -12.97
C ARG A 183 3.33 -1.17 -12.43
N ASP A 184 2.49 -0.68 -11.54
CA ASP A 184 2.60 0.63 -10.91
C ASP A 184 3.45 0.57 -9.63
N PHE A 185 3.64 -0.60 -9.04
CA PHE A 185 4.61 -0.78 -7.97
C PHE A 185 6.02 -0.50 -8.44
N ARG A 186 6.81 0.08 -7.57
CA ARG A 186 8.23 0.39 -7.74
C ARG A 186 8.97 -0.03 -6.50
N HIS A 187 10.16 -0.49 -6.67
CA HIS A 187 11.00 -0.94 -5.58
C HIS A 187 12.45 -0.51 -5.73
N PHE A 188 13.17 -0.66 -4.66
CA PHE A 188 14.60 -0.48 -4.55
C PHE A 188 15.14 -1.46 -3.52
N TYR A 189 16.34 -1.93 -3.72
CA TYR A 189 17.07 -2.71 -2.74
C TYR A 189 18.54 -2.33 -2.71
N SER A 190 19.21 -2.62 -1.61
CA SER A 190 20.66 -2.47 -1.44
C SER A 190 21.17 -3.52 -0.48
N GLU A 191 22.26 -4.16 -0.84
CA GLU A 191 23.10 -4.96 0.05
C GLU A 191 23.80 -4.01 1.04
N LYS A 192 24.09 -4.50 2.26
CA LYS A 192 24.80 -3.77 3.32
C LYS A 192 26.24 -4.15 3.42
#